data_836ebd7d8252f5a88bc5c7c9d6eea109
#
_entry.id   836ebd7d8252f5a88bc5c7c9d6eea109
#
_cell.length_a   1.000
_cell.length_b   1.000
_cell.length_c   1.000
_cell.angle_alpha   90.00
_cell.angle_beta   90.00
_cell.angle_gamma   90.00
#
_symmetry.space_group_name_H-M   'P 1'
#
loop_
_entity.id
_entity.type
_entity.pdbx_description
1 polymer ?
#
loop_
_entity_poly.entity_id
_entity_poly.type
_entity_poly.pdbx_seq_one_letter_code
_entity_poly.pdbx_strand_id
1 'polypeptide(L)'
;VFPAAVRGNLLTPKTQKIAYAENLYLLRTFMWDMSKNLGYAFDDDKYNRLVLLFEPTFATYIDRLVQEKSALFAGDRHFIGFYLDNELPFASYQNADPLRGIDLKHFLSLPERYKAAREYAEKFMRDNGIASTGVITKKNQEDFRGMVADYYYQLTTATVRRYDKEHLILGTRLHDWSKYNQKVVEACARYCDLVSVNYYARWQPEADF
;
A
#
# COMPACT_ATOMS: atom_id res chain seq x y z
N VAL A 1 -10.65 19.41 -1.75
CA VAL A 1 -9.32 18.83 -1.93
C VAL A 1 -9.31 18.16 -3.29
N PHE A 2 -8.61 18.72 -4.26
CA PHE A 2 -8.45 18.07 -5.56
C PHE A 2 -7.37 16.99 -5.43
N PRO A 3 -7.68 15.75 -5.85
CA PRO A 3 -6.67 14.71 -5.83
C PRO A 3 -5.56 15.05 -6.82
N ALA A 4 -4.36 14.76 -6.38
CA ALA A 4 -3.10 14.76 -7.09
C ALA A 4 -3.11 15.47 -8.45
N ALA A 5 -2.40 16.54 -8.51
CA ALA A 5 -2.12 17.18 -9.78
C ALA A 5 -1.66 16.11 -10.77
N VAL A 6 -2.33 16.06 -11.90
CA VAL A 6 -1.93 15.29 -13.05
C VAL A 6 -0.43 15.49 -13.27
N ARG A 7 0.31 14.40 -13.44
CA ARG A 7 1.72 14.43 -13.85
C ARG A 7 1.91 15.49 -14.95
N GLY A 8 2.58 16.56 -14.63
CA GLY A 8 2.96 17.56 -15.63
C GLY A 8 2.82 19.03 -15.22
N ASN A 9 2.09 19.35 -14.15
CA ASN A 9 1.94 20.78 -13.81
C ASN A 9 1.81 21.05 -12.30
N LEU A 10 2.84 20.72 -11.51
CA LEU A 10 2.96 21.13 -10.10
C LEU A 10 2.91 22.67 -9.93
N LEU A 11 3.16 23.40 -10.99
CA LEU A 11 3.14 24.87 -10.96
C LEU A 11 1.72 25.44 -10.82
N THR A 12 0.70 24.76 -11.38
CA THR A 12 -0.66 25.28 -11.39
C THR A 12 -1.30 25.38 -9.98
N PRO A 13 -1.24 24.35 -9.11
CA PRO A 13 -1.73 24.49 -7.74
C PRO A 13 -0.98 25.56 -6.93
N LYS A 14 0.34 25.63 -7.03
CA LYS A 14 1.17 26.62 -6.36
C LYS A 14 0.81 28.04 -6.80
N THR A 15 0.69 28.29 -8.10
CA THR A 15 0.36 29.61 -8.65
C THR A 15 -1.06 30.05 -8.33
N GLN A 16 -1.99 29.11 -8.27
CA GLN A 16 -3.41 29.39 -7.95
C GLN A 16 -3.70 29.38 -6.44
N LYS A 17 -2.70 29.09 -5.61
CA LYS A 17 -2.85 29.00 -4.14
C LYS A 17 -3.97 28.03 -3.71
N ILE A 18 -4.12 26.93 -4.44
CA ILE A 18 -5.09 25.87 -4.14
C ILE A 18 -4.41 24.81 -3.27
N ALA A 19 -5.08 24.40 -2.19
CA ALA A 19 -4.63 23.31 -1.36
C ALA A 19 -4.61 21.99 -2.15
N TYR A 20 -3.50 21.25 -2.13
CA TYR A 20 -3.31 20.03 -2.91
C TYR A 20 -2.51 18.95 -2.19
N ALA A 21 -2.59 17.72 -2.67
CA ALA A 21 -1.82 16.59 -2.18
C ALA A 21 -1.18 15.83 -3.36
N GLU A 22 -0.12 15.09 -3.09
CA GLU A 22 0.61 14.29 -4.08
C GLU A 22 0.47 12.80 -3.75
N ASN A 23 0.46 11.95 -4.79
CA ASN A 23 0.51 10.51 -4.61
C ASN A 23 1.93 10.02 -4.95
N LEU A 24 2.58 9.40 -3.99
CA LEU A 24 3.94 8.87 -4.14
C LEU A 24 3.98 7.63 -5.05
N TYR A 25 2.90 6.83 -5.06
CA TYR A 25 2.82 5.57 -5.81
C TYR A 25 3.99 4.62 -5.53
N LEU A 26 4.34 4.44 -4.24
CA LEU A 26 5.56 3.76 -3.81
C LEU A 26 5.71 2.35 -4.39
N LEU A 27 4.71 1.50 -4.18
CA LEU A 27 4.74 0.12 -4.65
C LEU A 27 4.53 0.03 -6.16
N ARG A 28 3.65 0.87 -6.70
CA ARG A 28 3.36 0.89 -8.15
C ARG A 28 4.57 1.33 -8.96
N THR A 29 5.27 2.36 -8.52
CA THR A 29 6.48 2.86 -9.20
C THR A 29 7.60 1.84 -9.11
N PHE A 30 7.77 1.22 -7.93
CA PHE A 30 8.72 0.12 -7.76
C PHE A 30 8.44 -1.04 -8.72
N MET A 31 7.19 -1.48 -8.83
CA MET A 31 6.78 -2.53 -9.76
C MET A 31 7.17 -2.22 -11.22
N TRP A 32 6.98 -0.97 -11.65
CA TRP A 32 7.35 -0.56 -13.01
C TRP A 32 8.86 -0.46 -13.22
N ASP A 33 9.60 0.04 -12.24
CA ASP A 33 11.05 0.20 -12.34
C ASP A 33 11.78 -1.13 -12.20
N MET A 34 11.24 -2.10 -11.46
CA MET A 34 11.77 -3.47 -11.40
C MET A 34 11.87 -4.10 -12.79
N SER A 35 10.85 -3.93 -13.63
CA SER A 35 10.85 -4.50 -14.98
C SER A 35 11.99 -3.96 -15.85
N LYS A 36 12.39 -2.71 -15.60
CA LYS A 36 13.51 -2.06 -16.34
C LYS A 36 14.88 -2.44 -15.77
N ASN A 37 14.98 -2.55 -14.43
CA ASN A 37 16.25 -2.64 -13.73
C ASN A 37 16.69 -4.07 -13.40
N LEU A 38 15.75 -5.00 -13.27
CA LEU A 38 16.01 -6.39 -12.88
C LEU A 38 15.80 -7.40 -14.02
N GLY A 39 15.48 -6.93 -15.22
CA GLY A 39 15.37 -7.78 -16.41
C GLY A 39 14.15 -8.70 -16.45
N TYR A 40 13.18 -8.51 -15.54
CA TYR A 40 11.90 -9.21 -15.60
C TYR A 40 10.73 -8.28 -15.24
N ALA A 41 9.60 -8.44 -15.93
CA ALA A 41 8.37 -7.77 -15.60
C ALA A 41 7.66 -8.50 -14.44
N PHE A 42 7.03 -7.73 -13.55
CA PHE A 42 6.11 -8.30 -12.60
C PHE A 42 4.83 -8.75 -13.33
N ASP A 43 4.40 -9.97 -13.05
CA ASP A 43 3.19 -10.56 -13.62
C ASP A 43 2.02 -10.30 -12.65
N ASP A 44 1.33 -9.16 -12.79
CA ASP A 44 0.21 -8.76 -11.96
C ASP A 44 -1.12 -9.42 -12.36
N ASP A 45 -1.13 -10.19 -13.46
CA ASP A 45 -2.22 -11.12 -13.79
C ASP A 45 -2.12 -12.44 -13.01
N LYS A 46 -0.96 -12.71 -12.42
CA LYS A 46 -0.69 -13.96 -11.70
C LYS A 46 -0.44 -13.80 -10.21
N TYR A 47 0.11 -12.66 -9.79
CA TYR A 47 0.51 -12.43 -8.41
C TYR A 47 -0.04 -11.12 -7.87
N ASN A 48 -0.46 -11.11 -6.60
CA ASN A 48 -0.80 -9.88 -5.92
C ASN A 48 0.44 -8.99 -5.79
N ARG A 49 0.34 -7.74 -6.23
CA ARG A 49 1.48 -6.79 -6.21
C ARG A 49 2.08 -6.56 -4.82
N LEU A 50 1.35 -6.83 -3.76
CA LEU A 50 1.86 -6.71 -2.38
C LEU A 50 2.96 -7.73 -2.05
N VAL A 51 3.19 -8.75 -2.87
CA VAL A 51 4.38 -9.62 -2.72
C VAL A 51 5.68 -8.85 -2.91
N LEU A 52 5.67 -7.78 -3.69
CA LEU A 52 6.84 -6.92 -3.95
C LEU A 52 7.27 -6.09 -2.73
N LEU A 53 6.39 -5.95 -1.74
CA LEU A 53 6.72 -5.31 -0.46
C LEU A 53 7.92 -5.97 0.23
N PHE A 54 8.10 -7.26 0.01
CA PHE A 54 9.13 -8.08 0.63
C PHE A 54 10.42 -8.20 -0.18
N GLU A 55 10.48 -7.56 -1.36
CA GLU A 55 11.72 -7.51 -2.13
C GLU A 55 12.81 -6.76 -1.37
N PRO A 56 14.03 -7.34 -1.27
CA PRO A 56 15.11 -6.75 -0.47
C PRO A 56 15.45 -5.30 -0.85
N THR A 57 15.23 -4.94 -2.11
CA THR A 57 15.54 -3.60 -2.65
C THR A 57 14.40 -2.59 -2.47
N PHE A 58 13.19 -3.04 -2.06
CA PHE A 58 12.02 -2.15 -1.95
C PHE A 58 12.26 -1.00 -0.96
N ALA A 59 12.76 -1.30 0.25
CA ALA A 59 13.00 -0.30 1.26
C ALA A 59 14.01 0.78 0.80
N THR A 60 15.11 0.36 0.17
CA THR A 60 16.13 1.29 -0.37
C THR A 60 15.57 2.11 -1.54
N TYR A 61 14.73 1.50 -2.37
CA TYR A 61 14.09 2.17 -3.49
C TYR A 61 13.16 3.29 -3.02
N ILE A 62 12.25 2.99 -2.09
CA ILE A 62 11.31 3.99 -1.58
C ILE A 62 12.00 5.08 -0.77
N ASP A 63 13.10 4.78 -0.12
CA ASP A 63 13.89 5.78 0.61
C ASP A 63 14.39 6.89 -0.33
N ARG A 64 15.00 6.50 -1.45
CA ARG A 64 15.45 7.45 -2.47
C ARG A 64 14.28 8.20 -3.12
N LEU A 65 13.20 7.47 -3.49
CA LEU A 65 12.05 8.08 -4.13
C LEU A 65 11.37 9.13 -3.23
N VAL A 66 11.21 8.82 -1.95
CA VAL A 66 10.61 9.73 -0.97
C VAL A 66 11.51 10.94 -0.72
N GLN A 67 12.83 10.74 -0.60
CA GLN A 67 13.78 11.84 -0.46
C GLN A 67 13.67 12.85 -1.62
N GLU A 68 13.69 12.35 -2.86
CA GLU A 68 13.57 13.16 -4.06
C GLU A 68 12.22 13.89 -4.13
N LYS A 69 11.13 13.19 -3.81
CA LYS A 69 9.78 13.75 -3.87
C LYS A 69 9.53 14.77 -2.77
N SER A 70 9.88 14.49 -1.52
CA SER A 70 9.66 15.41 -0.41
C SER A 70 10.37 16.74 -0.60
N ALA A 71 11.56 16.75 -1.18
CA ALA A 71 12.30 17.97 -1.48
C ALA A 71 11.54 18.96 -2.40
N LEU A 72 10.63 18.45 -3.25
CA LEU A 72 9.83 19.28 -4.16
C LEU A 72 8.75 20.11 -3.43
N PHE A 73 8.35 19.69 -2.24
CA PHE A 73 7.24 20.27 -1.48
C PHE A 73 7.71 21.03 -0.23
N ALA A 74 9.00 20.99 0.07
CA ALA A 74 9.56 21.66 1.24
C ALA A 74 9.18 23.16 1.26
N GLY A 75 8.56 23.60 2.37
CA GLY A 75 8.12 24.98 2.57
C GLY A 75 6.90 25.40 1.74
N ASP A 76 6.22 24.50 1.05
CA ASP A 76 4.99 24.81 0.31
C ASP A 76 3.76 24.80 1.22
N ARG A 77 3.35 25.96 1.69
CA ARG A 77 2.18 26.15 2.58
C ARG A 77 0.83 25.69 2.01
N HIS A 78 0.74 25.39 0.71
CA HIS A 78 -0.48 24.91 0.06
C HIS A 78 -0.47 23.39 -0.12
N PHE A 79 0.67 22.76 0.11
CA PHE A 79 0.78 21.33 0.07
C PHE A 79 0.21 20.72 1.36
N ILE A 80 -0.75 19.80 1.24
CA ILE A 80 -1.42 19.15 2.38
C ILE A 80 -0.62 17.95 2.84
N GLY A 81 -0.15 17.13 1.90
CA GLY A 81 0.53 15.88 2.24
C GLY A 81 0.53 14.83 1.13
N PHE A 82 0.95 13.64 1.51
CA PHE A 82 1.20 12.53 0.61
C PHE A 82 0.17 11.41 0.77
N TYR A 83 -0.36 10.92 -0.35
CA TYR A 83 -0.84 9.55 -0.44
C TYR A 83 0.33 8.62 -0.71
N LEU A 84 0.39 7.48 -0.02
CA LEU A 84 1.50 6.51 -0.18
C LEU A 84 1.40 5.72 -1.48
N ASP A 85 0.19 5.28 -1.78
CA ASP A 85 -0.18 4.55 -3.01
C ASP A 85 -1.66 4.78 -3.32
N ASN A 86 -2.18 4.09 -4.34
CA ASN A 86 -3.58 4.13 -4.70
C ASN A 86 -4.17 2.74 -4.84
N GLU A 87 -5.24 2.48 -4.08
CA GLU A 87 -6.09 1.30 -4.23
C GLU A 87 -5.30 -0.02 -4.20
N LEU A 88 -4.44 -0.17 -3.19
CA LEU A 88 -3.71 -1.41 -3.02
C LEU A 88 -4.67 -2.58 -2.72
N PRO A 89 -4.45 -3.75 -3.34
CA PRO A 89 -5.34 -4.90 -3.21
C PRO A 89 -5.08 -5.68 -1.92
N PHE A 90 -5.40 -5.09 -0.76
CA PHE A 90 -5.26 -5.76 0.53
C PHE A 90 -6.34 -6.83 0.76
N ALA A 91 -7.58 -6.56 0.36
CA ALA A 91 -8.70 -7.46 0.58
C ALA A 91 -9.61 -7.55 -0.64
N SER A 92 -10.15 -8.74 -0.90
CA SER A 92 -11.15 -9.02 -1.91
C SER A 92 -12.45 -9.56 -1.31
N TYR A 93 -13.52 -9.55 -2.08
CA TYR A 93 -14.81 -10.11 -1.67
C TYR A 93 -14.68 -11.59 -1.28
N GLN A 94 -15.08 -11.92 -0.05
CA GLN A 94 -15.05 -13.27 0.48
C GLN A 94 -13.71 -14.03 0.29
N ASN A 95 -12.60 -13.29 0.11
CA ASN A 95 -11.28 -13.88 -0.20
C ASN A 95 -11.25 -14.70 -1.50
N ALA A 96 -12.13 -14.39 -2.44
CA ALA A 96 -12.34 -15.20 -3.64
C ALA A 96 -11.26 -15.01 -4.72
N ASP A 97 -10.51 -13.89 -4.64
CA ASP A 97 -9.49 -13.56 -5.64
C ASP A 97 -8.16 -13.18 -4.95
N PRO A 98 -7.14 -14.08 -5.00
CA PRO A 98 -5.84 -13.81 -4.40
C PRO A 98 -5.05 -12.68 -5.09
N LEU A 99 -5.43 -12.27 -6.30
CA LEU A 99 -4.82 -11.13 -7.00
C LEU A 99 -5.36 -9.79 -6.47
N ARG A 100 -6.63 -9.79 -6.04
CA ARG A 100 -7.31 -8.61 -5.51
C ARG A 100 -7.32 -8.52 -3.99
N GLY A 101 -6.78 -9.52 -3.31
CA GLY A 101 -6.66 -9.55 -1.86
C GLY A 101 -5.50 -10.41 -1.41
N ILE A 102 -4.95 -10.09 -0.24
CA ILE A 102 -3.91 -10.90 0.38
C ILE A 102 -4.52 -12.25 0.79
N ASP A 103 -3.92 -13.32 0.31
CA ASP A 103 -4.26 -14.69 0.67
C ASP A 103 -3.02 -15.44 1.17
N LEU A 104 -3.08 -15.99 2.39
CA LEU A 104 -1.97 -16.70 3.01
C LEU A 104 -1.53 -17.93 2.21
N LYS A 105 -2.50 -18.72 1.68
CA LYS A 105 -2.19 -19.91 0.87
C LYS A 105 -1.49 -19.53 -0.42
N HIS A 106 -1.91 -18.41 -1.04
CA HIS A 106 -1.26 -17.91 -2.24
C HIS A 106 0.18 -17.48 -1.94
N PHE A 107 0.42 -16.76 -0.84
CA PHE A 107 1.79 -16.37 -0.43
C PHE A 107 2.68 -17.59 -0.15
N LEU A 108 2.15 -18.63 0.47
CA LEU A 108 2.88 -19.89 0.70
C LEU A 108 3.22 -20.65 -0.59
N SER A 109 2.47 -20.44 -1.66
CA SER A 109 2.69 -21.09 -2.97
C SER A 109 3.56 -20.27 -3.94
N LEU A 110 4.07 -19.11 -3.52
CA LEU A 110 4.89 -18.24 -4.36
C LEU A 110 6.17 -18.94 -4.85
N PRO A 111 6.57 -18.71 -6.09
CA PRO A 111 7.80 -19.28 -6.64
C PRO A 111 9.06 -18.69 -5.98
N GLU A 112 10.21 -19.32 -6.22
CA GLU A 112 11.50 -18.95 -5.61
C GLU A 112 11.86 -17.48 -5.81
N ARG A 113 11.51 -16.88 -6.94
CA ARG A 113 11.75 -15.44 -7.20
C ARG A 113 11.07 -14.50 -6.21
N TYR A 114 10.01 -14.95 -5.51
CA TYR A 114 9.32 -14.21 -4.44
C TYR A 114 9.54 -14.86 -3.07
N LYS A 115 10.71 -15.46 -2.89
CA LYS A 115 11.09 -16.20 -1.68
C LYS A 115 10.85 -15.39 -0.41
N ALA A 116 11.22 -14.11 -0.38
CA ALA A 116 11.07 -13.29 0.81
C ALA A 116 9.60 -13.13 1.25
N ALA A 117 8.67 -12.96 0.30
CA ALA A 117 7.23 -12.92 0.60
C ALA A 117 6.72 -14.28 1.11
N ARG A 118 7.19 -15.39 0.52
CA ARG A 118 6.86 -16.75 0.98
C ARG A 118 7.38 -17.01 2.38
N GLU A 119 8.64 -16.69 2.65
CA GLU A 119 9.24 -16.84 3.99
C GLU A 119 8.52 -16.01 5.06
N TYR A 120 7.99 -14.85 4.70
CA TYR A 120 7.17 -14.05 5.59
C TYR A 120 5.85 -14.76 5.94
N ALA A 121 5.21 -15.39 4.97
CA ALA A 121 4.01 -16.21 5.20
C ALA A 121 4.33 -17.48 6.02
N GLU A 122 5.44 -18.15 5.73
CA GLU A 122 5.91 -19.29 6.51
C GLU A 122 6.23 -18.92 7.96
N LYS A 123 6.85 -17.75 8.16
CA LYS A 123 7.08 -17.22 9.51
C LYS A 123 5.76 -17.00 10.25
N PHE A 124 4.76 -16.41 9.60
CA PHE A 124 3.42 -16.25 10.18
C PHE A 124 2.82 -17.60 10.59
N MET A 125 2.93 -18.64 9.75
CA MET A 125 2.44 -19.99 10.08
C MET A 125 3.12 -20.53 11.35
N ARG A 126 4.45 -20.41 11.43
CA ARG A 126 5.22 -20.88 12.61
C ARG A 126 4.83 -20.12 13.87
N ASP A 127 4.80 -18.80 13.81
CA ASP A 127 4.54 -17.92 14.97
C ASP A 127 3.12 -18.12 15.54
N ASN A 128 2.18 -18.58 14.70
CA ASN A 128 0.79 -18.84 15.10
C ASN A 128 0.46 -20.34 15.30
N GLY A 129 1.46 -21.21 15.25
CA GLY A 129 1.28 -22.67 15.48
C GLY A 129 0.39 -23.34 14.42
N ILE A 130 0.36 -22.82 13.18
CA ILE A 130 -0.45 -23.35 12.09
C ILE A 130 0.33 -24.47 11.39
N ALA A 131 -0.03 -25.72 11.63
CA ALA A 131 0.75 -26.89 11.21
C ALA A 131 0.75 -27.15 9.69
N SER A 132 -0.29 -26.75 8.97
CA SER A 132 -0.40 -26.97 7.51
C SER A 132 -1.39 -26.01 6.86
N THR A 133 -1.35 -25.91 5.54
CA THR A 133 -2.29 -25.11 4.75
C THR A 133 -3.74 -25.58 4.85
N GLY A 134 -3.96 -26.87 5.17
CA GLY A 134 -5.29 -27.46 5.32
C GLY A 134 -6.05 -26.97 6.55
N VAL A 135 -5.34 -26.49 7.58
CA VAL A 135 -5.95 -25.99 8.83
C VAL A 135 -5.99 -24.46 8.92
N ILE A 136 -5.65 -23.75 7.85
CA ILE A 136 -5.75 -22.30 7.79
C ILE A 136 -7.22 -21.87 7.89
N THR A 137 -7.55 -21.16 8.96
CA THR A 137 -8.89 -20.63 9.23
C THR A 137 -9.12 -19.27 8.58
N LYS A 138 -10.39 -18.83 8.52
CA LYS A 138 -10.72 -17.46 8.11
C LYS A 138 -10.00 -16.42 9.00
N LYS A 139 -9.93 -16.66 10.30
CA LYS A 139 -9.20 -15.78 11.23
C LYS A 139 -7.72 -15.69 10.88
N ASN A 140 -7.07 -16.80 10.56
CA ASN A 140 -5.65 -16.78 10.15
C ASN A 140 -5.44 -15.93 8.88
N GLN A 141 -6.36 -16.01 7.90
CA GLN A 141 -6.31 -15.19 6.70
C GLN A 141 -6.43 -13.70 7.03
N GLU A 142 -7.37 -13.33 7.90
CA GLU A 142 -7.56 -11.93 8.32
C GLU A 142 -6.35 -11.41 9.11
N ASP A 143 -5.80 -12.21 10.03
CA ASP A 143 -4.63 -11.83 10.83
C ASP A 143 -3.38 -11.66 9.94
N PHE A 144 -3.18 -12.56 8.97
CA PHE A 144 -2.08 -12.44 8.00
C PHE A 144 -2.22 -11.17 7.14
N ARG A 145 -3.43 -10.89 6.66
CA ARG A 145 -3.74 -9.67 5.90
C ARG A 145 -3.43 -8.42 6.71
N GLY A 146 -3.88 -8.38 7.97
CA GLY A 146 -3.57 -7.30 8.89
C GLY A 146 -2.07 -7.11 9.09
N MET A 147 -1.31 -8.22 9.23
CA MET A 147 0.14 -8.17 9.41
C MET A 147 0.87 -7.63 8.17
N VAL A 148 0.44 -7.99 6.98
CA VAL A 148 1.01 -7.44 5.73
C VAL A 148 0.68 -5.96 5.59
N ALA A 149 -0.54 -5.56 5.89
CA ALA A 149 -0.95 -4.14 5.86
C ALA A 149 -0.17 -3.33 6.90
N ASP A 150 -0.02 -3.84 8.11
CA ASP A 150 0.76 -3.22 9.20
C ASP A 150 2.22 -2.98 8.77
N TYR A 151 2.86 -4.00 8.21
CA TYR A 151 4.23 -3.89 7.71
C TYR A 151 4.35 -2.84 6.58
N TYR A 152 3.40 -2.83 5.64
CA TYR A 152 3.38 -1.83 4.57
C TYR A 152 3.31 -0.40 5.13
N TYR A 153 2.31 -0.12 5.98
CA TYR A 153 2.12 1.22 6.52
C TYR A 153 3.27 1.64 7.43
N GLN A 154 3.75 0.74 8.30
CA GLN A 154 4.90 1.01 9.16
C GLN A 154 6.13 1.43 8.35
N LEU A 155 6.51 0.63 7.35
CA LEU A 155 7.69 0.89 6.53
C LEU A 155 7.56 2.19 5.75
N THR A 156 6.44 2.38 5.05
CA THR A 156 6.25 3.51 4.13
C THR A 156 6.09 4.84 4.87
N THR A 157 5.34 4.86 5.98
CA THR A 157 5.18 6.08 6.79
C THR A 157 6.47 6.47 7.50
N ALA A 158 7.20 5.49 8.07
CA ALA A 158 8.50 5.74 8.67
C ALA A 158 9.49 6.32 7.63
N THR A 159 9.42 5.86 6.38
CA THR A 159 10.24 6.40 5.30
C THR A 159 9.86 7.85 4.98
N VAL A 160 8.57 8.17 4.84
CA VAL A 160 8.12 9.55 4.61
C VAL A 160 8.55 10.46 5.76
N ARG A 161 8.36 10.05 7.01
CA ARG A 161 8.69 10.84 8.20
C ARG A 161 10.18 11.14 8.39
N ARG A 162 11.06 10.42 7.72
CA ARG A 162 12.50 10.76 7.71
C ARG A 162 12.77 12.05 6.93
N TYR A 163 12.00 12.33 5.91
CA TYR A 163 12.22 13.46 5.00
C TYR A 163 11.17 14.58 5.13
N ASP A 164 9.98 14.24 5.61
CA ASP A 164 8.89 15.19 5.81
C ASP A 164 8.16 14.92 7.12
N LYS A 165 8.26 15.87 8.05
CA LYS A 165 7.64 15.80 9.38
C LYS A 165 6.44 16.74 9.52
N GLU A 166 6.18 17.58 8.54
CA GLU A 166 5.22 18.67 8.63
C GLU A 166 3.90 18.35 7.94
N HIS A 167 3.96 17.70 6.76
CA HIS A 167 2.77 17.41 5.98
C HIS A 167 2.10 16.09 6.37
N LEU A 168 0.82 15.98 6.04
CA LEU A 168 0.01 14.81 6.40
C LEU A 168 0.36 13.58 5.54
N ILE A 169 0.26 12.40 6.15
CA ILE A 169 0.25 11.12 5.44
C ILE A 169 -1.19 10.65 5.32
N LEU A 170 -1.70 10.63 4.09
CA LEU A 170 -3.12 10.51 3.76
C LEU A 170 -3.56 9.06 3.46
N GLY A 171 -2.72 8.06 3.78
CA GLY A 171 -3.01 6.66 3.51
C GLY A 171 -2.89 6.27 2.04
N THR A 172 -3.66 5.27 1.60
CA THR A 172 -3.57 4.65 0.26
C THR A 172 -4.84 4.73 -0.55
N ARG A 173 -5.80 5.57 -0.17
CA ARG A 173 -7.12 5.67 -0.82
C ARG A 173 -7.76 4.29 -0.98
N LEU A 174 -8.01 3.64 0.17
CA LEU A 174 -8.57 2.30 0.22
C LEU A 174 -9.82 2.17 -0.68
N HIS A 175 -9.88 1.11 -1.45
CA HIS A 175 -10.94 0.84 -2.39
C HIS A 175 -11.44 -0.58 -2.26
N ASP A 176 -12.56 -0.90 -2.92
CA ASP A 176 -13.19 -2.22 -2.91
C ASP A 176 -13.31 -2.76 -1.47
N TRP A 177 -13.07 -4.03 -1.24
CA TRP A 177 -13.18 -4.67 0.09
C TRP A 177 -12.07 -4.26 1.06
N SER A 178 -10.98 -3.67 0.58
CA SER A 178 -9.93 -3.14 1.45
C SER A 178 -10.44 -2.06 2.41
N LYS A 179 -11.41 -1.23 2.01
CA LYS A 179 -12.00 -0.18 2.85
C LYS A 179 -12.95 -0.71 3.93
N TYR A 180 -13.47 -1.93 3.76
CA TYR A 180 -14.34 -2.59 4.74
C TYR A 180 -13.58 -3.61 5.61
N ASN A 181 -12.31 -3.89 5.30
CA ASN A 181 -11.51 -4.81 6.07
C ASN A 181 -10.96 -4.13 7.32
N GLN A 182 -11.51 -4.48 8.48
CA GLN A 182 -11.14 -3.86 9.76
C GLN A 182 -9.64 -3.88 10.01
N LYS A 183 -8.95 -5.02 9.78
CA LYS A 183 -7.50 -5.16 10.02
C LYS A 183 -6.67 -4.22 9.14
N VAL A 184 -7.07 -4.02 7.89
CA VAL A 184 -6.42 -3.09 6.95
C VAL A 184 -6.65 -1.64 7.37
N VAL A 185 -7.88 -1.30 7.73
CA VAL A 185 -8.24 0.06 8.20
C VAL A 185 -7.50 0.40 9.48
N GLU A 186 -7.46 -0.51 10.47
CA GLU A 186 -6.72 -0.35 11.72
C GLU A 186 -5.22 -0.17 11.48
N ALA A 187 -4.63 -0.95 10.57
CA ALA A 187 -3.22 -0.79 10.19
C ALA A 187 -2.96 0.59 9.57
N CYS A 188 -3.81 1.05 8.65
CA CYS A 188 -3.71 2.40 8.09
C CYS A 188 -3.82 3.47 9.17
N ALA A 189 -4.84 3.37 10.03
CA ALA A 189 -5.10 4.34 11.10
C ALA A 189 -3.98 4.42 12.16
N ARG A 190 -3.22 3.35 12.34
CA ARG A 190 -2.12 3.30 13.30
C ARG A 190 -0.93 4.16 12.88
N TYR A 191 -0.66 4.28 11.61
CA TYR A 191 0.56 4.89 11.08
C TYR A 191 0.33 6.16 10.27
N CYS A 192 -0.85 6.31 9.65
CA CYS A 192 -1.20 7.47 8.84
C CYS A 192 -1.98 8.51 9.66
N ASP A 193 -1.90 9.77 9.25
CA ASP A 193 -2.68 10.85 9.89
C ASP A 193 -4.16 10.80 9.48
N LEU A 194 -4.45 10.21 8.33
CA LEU A 194 -5.81 10.03 7.80
C LEU A 194 -5.94 8.64 7.13
N VAL A 195 -7.13 8.06 7.29
CA VAL A 195 -7.56 6.92 6.48
C VAL A 195 -8.38 7.46 5.32
N SER A 196 -7.82 7.40 4.12
CA SER A 196 -8.52 7.82 2.90
C SER A 196 -9.15 6.64 2.17
N VAL A 197 -10.33 6.87 1.60
CA VAL A 197 -11.06 5.88 0.81
C VAL A 197 -11.47 6.44 -0.54
N ASN A 198 -11.51 5.59 -1.57
CA ASN A 198 -12.15 5.89 -2.83
C ASN A 198 -13.57 5.32 -2.82
N TYR A 199 -14.55 6.20 -3.11
CA TYR A 199 -15.96 5.85 -3.15
C TYR A 199 -16.55 6.21 -4.51
N TYR A 200 -16.96 5.20 -5.27
CA TYR A 200 -17.46 5.35 -6.64
C TYR A 200 -18.98 5.07 -6.78
N ALA A 201 -19.69 5.05 -5.65
CA ALA A 201 -21.14 4.90 -5.65
C ALA A 201 -21.85 6.25 -5.61
N ARG A 202 -23.19 6.22 -5.48
CA ARG A 202 -24.00 7.43 -5.29
C ARG A 202 -23.53 8.19 -4.04
N TRP A 203 -23.71 9.52 -4.03
CA TRP A 203 -23.26 10.40 -2.94
C TRP A 203 -23.76 10.02 -1.52
N GLN A 204 -24.85 9.30 -1.41
CA GLN A 204 -25.33 8.80 -0.12
C GLN A 204 -24.57 7.51 0.21
N PRO A 205 -23.73 7.49 1.25
CA PRO A 205 -23.16 6.26 1.76
C PRO A 205 -24.29 5.30 2.13
N GLU A 206 -24.11 4.03 1.82
CA GLU A 206 -25.00 3.00 2.34
C GLU A 206 -24.89 2.98 3.87
N ALA A 207 -25.94 2.55 4.55
CA ALA A 207 -26.03 2.61 6.03
C ALA A 207 -24.91 1.86 6.76
N ASP A 208 -24.19 0.98 6.05
CA ASP A 208 -23.13 0.14 6.56
C ASP A 208 -21.70 0.69 6.31
N PHE A 209 -21.61 1.95 5.90
CA PHE A 209 -20.31 2.61 5.67
C PHE A 209 -19.77 3.22 6.94
#